data_aa101bef3a1d98c2729e97e7a45f6554
#
_entry.id   aa101bef3a1d98c2729e97e7a45f6554
#
_cell.length_a   1.000
_cell.length_b   1.000
_cell.length_c   1.000
_cell.angle_alpha   90.00
_cell.angle_beta   90.00
_cell.angle_gamma   90.00
#
_symmetry.space_group_name_H-M   'P 1'
#
loop_
_entity.id
_entity.type
_entity.pdbx_description
1 polymer ?
#
loop_
_entity_poly.entity_id
_entity_poly.type
_entity_poly.pdbx_seq_one_letter_code
_entity_poly.pdbx_strand_id
1 'polypeptide(L)'
;VFDMYRIGIGPSSSHTVGPMRAGRNFISLLRNKHLFPEVEDIKVRLMGSLAATGIGHATDSAVLLGLMGKSPSVIDVDSIPGWIQDIKEKDRLLLDSCKPIPFHYSTDLTFEPSVLDPYHTNTLIITAFDDKGKELLTRKYYSVGGGFIETEEEAKLKQEPRALPATEEDKKALPYPFSTANELMEQCRKHGLSMEAVIRANEEVIRSREVIDDSLDHIWSVMSMCIDRGLNAKGC
;
A
#
# COMPACT_ATOMS: atom_id res chain seq x y z
N VAL A 1 1.67 17.86 1.31
CA VAL A 1 0.33 17.56 0.78
C VAL A 1 0.32 16.15 0.20
N PHE A 2 1.23 15.81 -0.68
CA PHE A 2 1.25 14.54 -1.43
C PHE A 2 1.58 13.30 -0.58
N ASP A 3 2.03 13.46 0.65
CA ASP A 3 2.15 12.37 1.62
C ASP A 3 0.83 12.03 2.31
N MET A 4 -0.12 12.99 2.33
CA MET A 4 -1.46 12.81 2.91
C MET A 4 -2.44 12.16 1.93
N TYR A 5 -2.38 12.51 0.65
CA TYR A 5 -3.28 12.02 -0.39
C TYR A 5 -2.57 10.98 -1.25
N ARG A 6 -3.15 9.79 -1.29
CA ARG A 6 -2.64 8.68 -2.11
C ARG A 6 -3.75 8.10 -2.93
N ILE A 7 -3.50 8.00 -4.23
CA ILE A 7 -4.39 7.30 -5.14
C ILE A 7 -4.27 5.80 -4.90
N GLY A 8 -5.40 5.14 -4.77
CA GLY A 8 -5.49 3.72 -4.54
C GLY A 8 -6.89 3.18 -4.80
N ILE A 9 -7.10 1.90 -4.52
CA ILE A 9 -8.41 1.26 -4.59
C ILE A 9 -9.03 1.16 -3.20
N GLY A 10 -10.39 1.23 -3.16
CA GLY A 10 -11.15 0.98 -1.94
C GLY A 10 -11.37 -0.51 -1.68
N PRO A 11 -12.05 -0.80 -0.55
CA PRO A 11 -12.69 0.20 0.32
C PRO A 11 -11.78 0.75 1.43
N SER A 12 -10.54 0.24 1.61
CA SER A 12 -9.71 0.59 2.77
C SER A 12 -8.25 0.83 2.41
N SER A 13 -7.62 1.84 3.01
CA SER A 13 -6.17 2.05 2.86
C SER A 13 -5.36 0.95 3.56
N SER A 14 -5.73 0.57 4.77
CA SER A 14 -5.00 -0.42 5.57
C SER A 14 -5.33 -1.88 5.22
N HIS A 15 -6.58 -2.16 4.81
CA HIS A 15 -7.04 -3.53 4.54
C HIS A 15 -7.08 -3.89 3.05
N THR A 16 -6.93 -2.92 2.16
CA THR A 16 -6.91 -3.14 0.70
C THR A 16 -5.59 -2.67 0.10
N VAL A 17 -5.28 -1.36 0.18
CA VAL A 17 -4.08 -0.80 -0.46
C VAL A 17 -2.79 -1.37 0.15
N GLY A 18 -2.71 -1.46 1.48
CA GLY A 18 -1.55 -2.04 2.19
C GLY A 18 -1.25 -3.47 1.76
N PRO A 19 -2.19 -4.42 1.88
CA PRO A 19 -2.02 -5.79 1.41
C PRO A 19 -1.66 -5.91 -0.07
N MET A 20 -2.26 -5.10 -0.96
CA MET A 20 -1.88 -5.08 -2.36
C MET A 20 -0.42 -4.64 -2.57
N ARG A 21 0.02 -3.62 -1.84
CA ARG A 21 1.42 -3.19 -1.86
C ARG A 21 2.36 -4.25 -1.30
N ALA A 22 1.96 -4.96 -0.26
CA ALA A 22 2.76 -6.05 0.30
C ALA A 22 2.97 -7.17 -0.73
N GLY A 23 1.91 -7.61 -1.42
CA GLY A 23 2.01 -8.60 -2.50
C GLY A 23 2.95 -8.13 -3.62
N ARG A 24 2.82 -6.88 -4.06
CA ARG A 24 3.69 -6.31 -5.09
C ARG A 24 5.15 -6.16 -4.63
N ASN A 25 5.37 -5.73 -3.38
CA ASN A 25 6.71 -5.63 -2.80
C ASN A 25 7.37 -7.02 -2.73
N PHE A 26 6.61 -8.06 -2.37
CA PHE A 26 7.11 -9.43 -2.32
C PHE A 26 7.60 -9.91 -3.69
N ILE A 27 6.84 -9.66 -4.75
CA ILE A 27 7.26 -9.95 -6.15
C ILE A 27 8.54 -9.20 -6.52
N SER A 28 8.62 -7.90 -6.20
CA SER A 28 9.82 -7.10 -6.45
C SER A 28 11.03 -7.68 -5.71
N LEU A 29 10.84 -8.14 -4.47
CA LEU A 29 11.90 -8.75 -3.67
C LEU A 29 12.36 -10.10 -4.25
N LEU A 30 11.45 -10.95 -4.72
CA LEU A 30 11.79 -12.20 -5.42
C LEU A 30 12.63 -11.93 -6.67
N ARG A 31 12.28 -10.91 -7.45
CA ARG A 31 13.05 -10.51 -8.63
C ARG A 31 14.44 -9.98 -8.27
N ASN A 32 14.53 -9.09 -7.30
CA ASN A 32 15.80 -8.51 -6.84
C ASN A 32 16.77 -9.56 -6.28
N LYS A 33 16.22 -10.63 -5.70
CA LYS A 33 16.99 -11.77 -5.20
C LYS A 33 17.23 -12.86 -6.25
N HIS A 34 16.77 -12.66 -7.49
CA HIS A 34 16.84 -13.65 -8.57
C HIS A 34 16.13 -14.98 -8.29
N LEU A 35 15.19 -15.00 -7.34
CA LEU A 35 14.42 -16.19 -6.96
C LEU A 35 13.13 -16.37 -7.78
N PHE A 36 12.65 -15.33 -8.44
CA PHE A 36 11.37 -15.34 -9.15
C PHE A 36 11.21 -16.49 -10.16
N PRO A 37 12.24 -16.91 -10.93
CA PRO A 37 12.10 -18.03 -11.87
C PRO A 37 11.85 -19.38 -11.18
N GLU A 38 12.32 -19.55 -9.93
CA GLU A 38 12.24 -20.79 -9.17
C GLU A 38 10.92 -20.96 -8.42
N VAL A 39 10.09 -19.91 -8.33
CA VAL A 39 8.83 -19.94 -7.56
C VAL A 39 7.82 -20.84 -8.26
N GLU A 40 7.35 -21.89 -7.60
CA GLU A 40 6.31 -22.79 -8.09
C GLU A 40 5.06 -22.84 -7.20
N ASP A 41 5.17 -22.36 -5.94
CA ASP A 41 4.02 -22.24 -5.04
C ASP A 41 4.15 -20.98 -4.16
N ILE A 42 3.03 -20.39 -3.79
CA ILE A 42 2.93 -19.27 -2.86
C ILE A 42 1.83 -19.52 -1.83
N LYS A 43 2.15 -19.28 -0.56
CA LYS A 43 1.15 -19.27 0.53
C LYS A 43 1.04 -17.86 1.12
N VAL A 44 -0.20 -17.46 1.39
CA VAL A 44 -0.53 -16.18 2.03
C VAL A 44 -1.28 -16.44 3.32
N ARG A 45 -0.81 -15.84 4.41
CA ARG A 45 -1.49 -15.89 5.71
C ARG A 45 -1.89 -14.47 6.11
N LEU A 46 -3.17 -14.25 6.25
CA LEU A 46 -3.75 -13.02 6.79
C LEU A 46 -4.00 -13.22 8.28
N MET A 47 -3.56 -12.30 9.13
CA MET A 47 -3.60 -12.44 10.58
C MET A 47 -4.32 -11.26 11.22
N GLY A 48 -4.83 -11.47 12.44
CA GLY A 48 -5.46 -10.44 13.25
C GLY A 48 -6.58 -9.71 12.53
N SER A 49 -6.51 -8.39 12.50
CA SER A 49 -7.55 -7.55 11.89
C SER A 49 -7.68 -7.73 10.37
N LEU A 50 -6.56 -7.99 9.65
CA LEU A 50 -6.60 -8.29 8.21
C LEU A 50 -7.39 -9.57 7.92
N ALA A 51 -7.39 -10.54 8.83
CA ALA A 51 -8.18 -11.75 8.70
C ALA A 51 -9.63 -11.55 9.16
N ALA A 52 -9.83 -10.91 10.31
CA ALA A 52 -11.15 -10.76 10.92
C ALA A 52 -12.15 -9.98 10.04
N THR A 53 -11.67 -8.98 9.32
CA THR A 53 -12.49 -8.11 8.46
C THR A 53 -12.11 -8.22 6.98
N GLY A 54 -11.21 -9.13 6.64
CA GLY A 54 -10.53 -9.20 5.34
C GLY A 54 -11.48 -9.38 4.16
N ILE A 55 -12.46 -10.26 4.27
CA ILE A 55 -13.43 -10.52 3.20
C ILE A 55 -14.22 -9.24 2.88
N GLY A 56 -14.73 -8.54 3.92
CA GLY A 56 -15.49 -7.31 3.75
C GLY A 56 -14.68 -6.14 3.18
N HIS A 57 -13.36 -6.19 3.30
CA HIS A 57 -12.44 -5.18 2.77
C HIS A 57 -11.67 -5.67 1.53
N ALA A 58 -12.04 -6.83 0.96
CA ALA A 58 -11.36 -7.44 -0.18
C ALA A 58 -9.83 -7.57 0.02
N THR A 59 -9.39 -7.87 1.25
CA THR A 59 -7.96 -7.99 1.60
C THR A 59 -7.31 -9.16 0.87
N ASP A 60 -8.03 -10.28 0.77
CA ASP A 60 -7.66 -11.46 -0.02
C ASP A 60 -7.41 -11.12 -1.48
N SER A 61 -8.38 -10.48 -2.11
CA SER A 61 -8.29 -10.03 -3.50
C SER A 61 -7.13 -9.04 -3.69
N ALA A 62 -6.96 -8.12 -2.76
CA ALA A 62 -5.93 -7.09 -2.83
C ALA A 62 -4.50 -7.69 -2.82
N VAL A 63 -4.22 -8.63 -1.91
CA VAL A 63 -2.89 -9.26 -1.88
C VAL A 63 -2.61 -10.06 -3.14
N LEU A 64 -3.62 -10.79 -3.68
CA LEU A 64 -3.48 -11.53 -4.94
C LEU A 64 -3.21 -10.60 -6.12
N LEU A 65 -3.92 -9.49 -6.23
CA LEU A 65 -3.66 -8.47 -7.26
C LEU A 65 -2.24 -7.91 -7.14
N GLY A 66 -1.75 -7.70 -5.92
CA GLY A 66 -0.36 -7.32 -5.66
C GLY A 66 0.63 -8.36 -6.16
N LEU A 67 0.40 -9.64 -5.90
CA LEU A 67 1.20 -10.76 -6.41
C LEU A 67 1.13 -10.88 -7.94
N MET A 68 0.02 -10.48 -8.55
CA MET A 68 -0.07 -10.33 -10.01
C MET A 68 0.70 -9.12 -10.56
N GLY A 69 1.42 -8.37 -9.73
CA GLY A 69 2.19 -7.18 -10.13
C GLY A 69 1.35 -5.92 -10.32
N LYS A 70 0.04 -5.95 -9.97
CA LYS A 70 -0.82 -4.78 -10.08
C LYS A 70 -0.47 -3.73 -9.04
N SER A 71 -0.71 -2.45 -9.40
CA SER A 71 -0.48 -1.31 -8.51
C SER A 71 -1.78 -0.61 -8.17
N PRO A 72 -2.02 -0.29 -6.89
CA PRO A 72 -3.28 0.35 -6.48
C PRO A 72 -3.56 1.70 -7.15
N SER A 73 -2.52 2.42 -7.61
CA SER A 73 -2.67 3.74 -8.22
C SER A 73 -3.02 3.74 -9.71
N VAL A 74 -2.86 2.59 -10.40
CA VAL A 74 -3.04 2.51 -11.86
C VAL A 74 -3.83 1.28 -12.32
N ILE A 75 -4.37 0.50 -11.37
CA ILE A 75 -5.13 -0.71 -11.69
C ILE A 75 -6.46 -0.35 -12.34
N ASP A 76 -6.84 -1.11 -13.36
CA ASP A 76 -8.20 -1.10 -13.89
C ASP A 76 -9.15 -1.80 -12.91
N VAL A 77 -9.95 -1.00 -12.22
CA VAL A 77 -10.86 -1.49 -11.18
C VAL A 77 -12.02 -2.33 -11.73
N ASP A 78 -12.40 -2.14 -12.99
CA ASP A 78 -13.49 -2.89 -13.63
C ASP A 78 -13.05 -4.31 -13.99
N SER A 79 -11.77 -4.55 -14.18
CA SER A 79 -11.20 -5.87 -14.42
C SER A 79 -10.99 -6.72 -13.17
N ILE A 80 -11.03 -6.12 -11.97
CA ILE A 80 -10.74 -6.83 -10.71
C ILE A 80 -11.63 -8.05 -10.49
N PRO A 81 -12.97 -7.97 -10.62
CA PRO A 81 -13.83 -9.12 -10.39
C PRO A 81 -13.49 -10.30 -11.31
N GLY A 82 -13.20 -10.02 -12.59
CA GLY A 82 -12.83 -11.04 -13.56
C GLY A 82 -11.51 -11.75 -13.20
N TRP A 83 -10.49 -11.01 -12.80
CA TRP A 83 -9.21 -11.60 -12.40
C TRP A 83 -9.34 -12.49 -11.15
N ILE A 84 -10.10 -12.04 -10.16
CA ILE A 84 -10.30 -12.82 -8.93
C ILE A 84 -11.14 -14.08 -9.19
N GLN A 85 -12.17 -13.96 -10.05
CA GLN A 85 -12.94 -15.12 -10.47
C GLN A 85 -12.07 -16.14 -11.21
N ASP A 86 -11.23 -15.68 -12.14
CA ASP A 86 -10.30 -16.53 -12.89
C ASP A 86 -9.34 -17.31 -11.95
N ILE A 87 -8.83 -16.68 -10.89
CA ILE A 87 -7.96 -17.34 -9.91
C ILE A 87 -8.74 -18.46 -9.22
N LYS A 88 -9.98 -18.17 -8.76
CA LYS A 88 -10.82 -19.14 -8.02
C LYS A 88 -11.31 -20.31 -8.88
N GLU A 89 -11.60 -20.07 -10.15
CA GLU A 89 -12.13 -21.11 -11.06
C GLU A 89 -11.03 -21.96 -11.70
N LYS A 90 -9.85 -21.35 -11.94
CA LYS A 90 -8.77 -22.04 -12.66
C LYS A 90 -7.68 -22.59 -11.73
N ASP A 91 -7.81 -22.38 -10.42
CA ASP A 91 -6.80 -22.76 -9.42
C ASP A 91 -5.39 -22.35 -9.83
N ARG A 92 -5.26 -21.10 -10.32
CA ARG A 92 -4.02 -20.59 -10.88
C ARG A 92 -3.85 -19.09 -10.60
N LEU A 93 -2.67 -18.71 -10.14
CA LEU A 93 -2.26 -17.32 -9.97
C LEU A 93 -1.21 -16.94 -11.02
N LEU A 94 -1.39 -15.79 -11.67
CA LEU A 94 -0.44 -15.26 -12.65
C LEU A 94 0.51 -14.26 -11.97
N LEU A 95 1.65 -14.74 -11.47
CA LEU A 95 2.65 -13.91 -10.81
C LEU A 95 3.21 -12.86 -11.75
N ASP A 96 3.26 -11.59 -11.28
CA ASP A 96 3.76 -10.43 -12.02
C ASP A 96 3.22 -10.35 -13.46
N SER A 97 1.98 -10.79 -13.68
CA SER A 97 1.31 -10.85 -14.98
C SER A 97 2.05 -11.68 -16.05
N CYS A 98 2.99 -12.54 -15.69
CA CYS A 98 3.80 -13.29 -16.64
C CYS A 98 4.06 -14.76 -16.29
N LYS A 99 4.12 -15.15 -15.01
CA LYS A 99 4.41 -16.53 -14.59
C LYS A 99 3.17 -17.17 -13.96
N PRO A 100 2.51 -18.14 -14.63
CA PRO A 100 1.43 -18.90 -14.02
C PRO A 100 1.98 -19.91 -13.02
N ILE A 101 1.37 -19.99 -11.84
CA ILE A 101 1.62 -21.03 -10.84
C ILE A 101 0.29 -21.63 -10.37
N PRO A 102 0.24 -22.90 -9.90
CA PRO A 102 -0.90 -23.42 -9.17
C PRO A 102 -1.21 -22.54 -7.96
N PHE A 103 -2.48 -22.31 -7.67
CA PHE A 103 -2.90 -21.55 -6.50
C PHE A 103 -4.34 -21.90 -6.13
N HIS A 104 -4.52 -22.65 -5.07
CA HIS A 104 -5.82 -23.03 -4.56
C HIS A 104 -6.29 -22.02 -3.52
N TYR A 105 -7.21 -21.15 -3.90
CA TYR A 105 -7.66 -20.03 -3.08
C TYR A 105 -8.02 -20.43 -1.64
N SER A 106 -8.64 -21.59 -1.44
CA SER A 106 -9.11 -22.06 -0.13
C SER A 106 -8.03 -22.61 0.79
N THR A 107 -6.87 -22.98 0.26
CA THR A 107 -5.76 -23.59 1.02
C THR A 107 -4.50 -22.75 1.04
N ASP A 108 -4.27 -21.97 -0.01
CA ASP A 108 -3.05 -21.21 -0.19
C ASP A 108 -3.17 -19.78 0.33
N LEU A 109 -4.41 -19.36 0.63
CA LEU A 109 -4.70 -18.11 1.33
C LEU A 109 -5.51 -18.43 2.58
N THR A 110 -4.92 -18.17 3.77
CA THR A 110 -5.56 -18.47 5.06
C THR A 110 -5.93 -17.20 5.81
N PHE A 111 -7.05 -17.28 6.56
CA PHE A 111 -7.51 -16.23 7.44
C PHE A 111 -7.37 -16.70 8.90
N GLU A 112 -6.52 -16.04 9.66
CA GLU A 112 -6.17 -16.40 11.04
C GLU A 112 -6.50 -15.23 12.00
N PRO A 113 -7.78 -14.94 12.26
CA PRO A 113 -8.19 -13.77 13.05
C PRO A 113 -7.73 -13.79 14.50
N SER A 114 -7.53 -14.98 15.07
CA SER A 114 -7.08 -15.16 16.45
C SER A 114 -5.56 -15.09 16.61
N VAL A 115 -4.80 -15.06 15.52
CA VAL A 115 -3.34 -14.96 15.57
C VAL A 115 -2.96 -13.49 15.50
N LEU A 116 -2.53 -12.95 16.63
CA LEU A 116 -2.15 -11.54 16.77
C LEU A 116 -0.62 -11.41 16.79
N ASP A 117 -0.08 -10.52 15.98
CA ASP A 117 1.32 -10.15 16.08
C ASP A 117 1.50 -9.08 17.16
N PRO A 118 2.51 -9.19 18.05
CA PRO A 118 2.74 -8.22 19.13
C PRO A 118 3.00 -6.79 18.64
N TYR A 119 3.51 -6.63 17.42
CA TYR A 119 3.83 -5.32 16.87
C TYR A 119 2.60 -4.62 16.27
N HIS A 120 1.82 -5.35 15.42
CA HIS A 120 0.68 -4.75 14.73
C HIS A 120 -0.41 -5.76 14.41
N THR A 121 -1.67 -5.37 14.58
CA THR A 121 -2.82 -6.25 14.32
C THR A 121 -3.10 -6.51 12.83
N ASN A 122 -2.62 -5.62 11.94
CA ASN A 122 -2.76 -5.77 10.50
C ASN A 122 -1.53 -6.45 9.91
N THR A 123 -1.40 -7.75 10.15
CA THR A 123 -0.24 -8.54 9.76
C THR A 123 -0.59 -9.51 8.62
N LEU A 124 0.32 -9.66 7.67
CA LEU A 124 0.28 -10.73 6.69
C LEU A 124 1.66 -11.32 6.46
N ILE A 125 1.68 -12.61 6.13
CA ILE A 125 2.90 -13.35 5.79
C ILE A 125 2.72 -13.94 4.40
N ILE A 126 3.73 -13.77 3.55
CA ILE A 126 3.78 -14.36 2.21
C ILE A 126 5.03 -15.24 2.15
N THR A 127 4.85 -16.48 1.70
CA THR A 127 5.93 -17.46 1.54
C THR A 127 5.92 -18.03 0.12
N ALA A 128 7.07 -18.06 -0.52
CA ALA A 128 7.29 -18.69 -1.83
C ALA A 128 8.11 -19.97 -1.68
N PHE A 129 7.76 -20.98 -2.48
CA PHE A 129 8.39 -22.28 -2.50
C PHE A 129 8.81 -22.67 -3.92
N ASP A 130 9.82 -23.55 -4.02
CA ASP A 130 10.23 -24.19 -5.27
C ASP A 130 9.38 -25.44 -5.59
N ASP A 131 9.72 -26.12 -6.69
CA ASP A 131 9.07 -27.35 -7.17
C ASP A 131 9.18 -28.55 -6.22
N LYS A 132 10.11 -28.48 -5.25
CA LYS A 132 10.35 -29.51 -4.21
C LYS A 132 9.69 -29.17 -2.89
N GLY A 133 8.96 -28.05 -2.82
CA GLY A 133 8.38 -27.53 -1.59
C GLY A 133 9.39 -26.91 -0.62
N LYS A 134 10.60 -26.60 -1.08
CA LYS A 134 11.58 -25.86 -0.27
C LYS A 134 11.23 -24.40 -0.25
N GLU A 135 11.23 -23.79 0.94
CA GLU A 135 11.05 -22.37 1.10
C GLU A 135 12.17 -21.57 0.43
N LEU A 136 11.78 -20.68 -0.49
CA LEU A 136 12.69 -19.76 -1.17
C LEU A 136 12.76 -18.42 -0.43
N LEU A 137 11.62 -17.93 0.01
CA LEU A 137 11.49 -16.64 0.67
C LEU A 137 10.24 -16.58 1.51
N THR A 138 10.36 -16.12 2.76
CA THR A 138 9.23 -15.70 3.60
C THR A 138 9.38 -14.24 3.98
N ARG A 139 8.29 -13.48 3.94
CA ARG A 139 8.23 -12.10 4.41
C ARG A 139 6.96 -11.84 5.21
N LYS A 140 7.16 -11.18 6.34
CA LYS A 140 6.10 -10.63 7.16
C LYS A 140 5.98 -9.14 6.90
N TYR A 141 4.75 -8.69 6.69
CA TYR A 141 4.40 -7.30 6.46
C TYR A 141 3.37 -6.83 7.48
N TYR A 142 3.45 -5.56 7.82
CA TYR A 142 2.48 -4.84 8.61
C TYR A 142 1.86 -3.73 7.78
N SER A 143 0.53 -3.68 7.71
CA SER A 143 -0.19 -2.59 7.06
C SER A 143 -0.50 -1.51 8.09
N VAL A 144 0.34 -0.47 8.15
CA VAL A 144 0.36 0.52 9.22
C VAL A 144 -0.57 1.73 9.00
N GLY A 145 -1.45 1.65 8.01
CA GLY A 145 -2.40 2.71 7.67
C GLY A 145 -1.92 3.61 6.53
N GLY A 146 -2.82 4.45 5.98
CA GLY A 146 -2.51 5.31 4.82
C GLY A 146 -2.04 4.57 3.56
N GLY A 147 -2.24 3.24 3.50
CA GLY A 147 -1.70 2.39 2.43
C GLY A 147 -0.19 2.16 2.55
N PHE A 148 0.43 2.49 3.68
CA PHE A 148 1.83 2.15 3.96
C PHE A 148 1.96 0.72 4.48
N ILE A 149 3.10 0.12 4.16
CA ILE A 149 3.51 -1.17 4.69
C ILE A 149 4.87 -1.04 5.35
N GLU A 150 5.12 -1.87 6.34
CA GLU A 150 6.42 -2.07 6.97
C GLU A 150 6.75 -3.55 6.95
N THR A 151 8.01 -3.88 6.76
CA THR A 151 8.52 -5.24 6.94
C THR A 151 8.85 -5.48 8.42
N GLU A 152 9.01 -6.74 8.81
CA GLU A 152 9.42 -7.08 10.17
C GLU A 152 10.78 -6.48 10.52
N GLU A 153 11.69 -6.38 9.55
CA GLU A 153 13.01 -5.77 9.72
C GLU A 153 12.91 -4.26 9.99
N GLU A 154 12.07 -3.55 9.23
CA GLU A 154 11.83 -2.11 9.43
C GLU A 154 11.14 -1.84 10.78
N ALA A 155 10.20 -2.70 11.17
CA ALA A 155 9.52 -2.62 12.46
C ALA A 155 10.50 -2.79 13.63
N LYS A 156 11.43 -3.75 13.55
CA LYS A 156 12.49 -3.96 14.56
C LYS A 156 13.41 -2.74 14.68
N LEU A 157 13.82 -2.17 13.54
CA LEU A 157 14.66 -0.96 13.54
C LEU A 157 13.98 0.25 14.18
N LYS A 158 12.65 0.36 14.10
CA LYS A 158 11.90 1.43 14.75
C LYS A 158 11.74 1.25 16.27
N GLN A 159 11.79 0.02 16.75
CA GLN A 159 11.72 -0.30 18.18
C GLN A 159 13.06 -0.11 18.89
N GLU A 160 14.18 -0.11 18.17
CA GLU A 160 15.46 0.25 18.75
C GLU A 160 15.48 1.75 19.09
N PRO A 161 15.98 2.14 20.28
CA PRO A 161 16.10 3.54 20.64
C PRO A 161 17.02 4.24 19.65
N ARG A 162 16.42 4.93 18.70
CA ARG A 162 17.15 5.67 17.66
C ARG A 162 17.79 6.89 18.28
N ALA A 163 19.03 6.76 18.74
CA ALA A 163 19.88 7.85 19.13
C ALA A 163 20.45 8.55 17.88
N LEU A 164 19.57 9.11 17.05
CA LEU A 164 19.97 10.12 16.06
C LEU A 164 18.81 11.10 15.91
N PRO A 165 18.98 12.35 16.36
CA PRO A 165 18.14 13.42 15.87
C PRO A 165 18.32 13.46 14.34
N ALA A 166 17.21 13.65 13.60
CA ALA A 166 17.31 14.06 12.21
C ALA A 166 18.32 15.20 12.14
N THR A 167 19.40 15.02 11.40
CA THR A 167 20.40 16.08 11.25
C THR A 167 19.72 17.31 10.68
N GLU A 168 20.04 18.48 11.19
CA GLU A 168 19.44 19.74 10.73
C GLU A 168 19.64 19.98 9.23
N GLU A 169 20.55 19.26 8.61
CA GLU A 169 20.85 19.29 7.17
C GLU A 169 19.75 18.63 6.29
N ASP A 170 18.94 17.72 6.84
CA ASP A 170 17.83 17.11 6.09
C ASP A 170 16.56 17.99 6.02
N LYS A 171 16.52 19.05 6.82
CA LYS A 171 15.48 20.08 6.73
C LYS A 171 15.96 21.13 5.74
N LYS A 172 15.74 20.97 4.43
CA LYS A 172 15.70 22.13 3.53
C LYS A 172 14.86 23.18 4.25
N ALA A 173 15.46 24.34 4.53
CA ALA A 173 14.78 25.39 5.29
C ALA A 173 13.50 25.78 4.54
N LEU A 174 12.36 25.37 5.09
CA LEU A 174 11.07 25.74 4.55
C LEU A 174 10.89 27.24 4.68
N PRO A 175 10.36 27.95 3.68
CA PRO A 175 10.14 29.41 3.77
C PRO A 175 9.17 29.77 4.89
N TYR A 176 8.17 28.91 5.16
CA TYR A 176 7.14 29.14 6.17
C TYR A 176 6.94 27.87 7.02
N PRO A 177 7.90 27.54 7.92
CA PRO A 177 7.81 26.32 8.73
C PRO A 177 6.67 26.42 9.74
N PHE A 178 5.93 25.32 9.92
CA PHE A 178 4.90 25.14 10.94
C PHE A 178 4.75 23.66 11.29
N SER A 179 4.33 23.40 12.53
CA SER A 179 4.03 22.06 13.04
C SER A 179 2.61 21.97 13.61
N THR A 180 2.00 23.11 13.88
CA THR A 180 0.66 23.21 14.44
C THR A 180 -0.23 24.13 13.60
N ALA A 181 -1.54 24.00 13.75
CA ALA A 181 -2.50 24.90 13.09
C ALA A 181 -2.32 26.37 13.52
N ASN A 182 -1.98 26.60 14.79
CA ASN A 182 -1.73 27.96 15.29
C ASN A 182 -0.51 28.57 14.60
N GLU A 183 0.58 27.83 14.47
CA GLU A 183 1.78 28.29 13.75
C GLU A 183 1.49 28.57 12.27
N LEU A 184 0.69 27.72 11.58
CA LEU A 184 0.25 27.97 10.22
C LEU A 184 -0.50 29.30 10.12
N MET A 185 -1.46 29.53 11.05
CA MET A 185 -2.23 30.77 11.09
C MET A 185 -1.35 31.99 11.39
N GLU A 186 -0.32 31.83 12.21
CA GLU A 186 0.67 32.88 12.47
C GLU A 186 1.49 33.22 11.24
N GLN A 187 1.96 32.21 10.49
CA GLN A 187 2.66 32.43 9.21
C GLN A 187 1.75 33.20 8.22
N CYS A 188 0.48 32.82 8.11
CA CYS A 188 -0.48 33.50 7.25
C CYS A 188 -0.63 34.98 7.62
N ARG A 189 -0.80 35.30 8.91
CA ARG A 189 -0.98 36.68 9.40
C ARG A 189 0.28 37.50 9.22
N LYS A 190 1.44 36.94 9.59
CA LYS A 190 2.75 37.64 9.54
C LYS A 190 3.15 38.02 8.13
N HIS A 191 2.83 37.17 7.15
CA HIS A 191 3.26 37.34 5.76
C HIS A 191 2.15 37.80 4.83
N GLY A 192 0.91 37.97 5.32
CA GLY A 192 -0.24 38.35 4.50
C GLY A 192 -0.61 37.29 3.45
N LEU A 193 -0.36 36.00 3.72
CA LEU A 193 -0.56 34.89 2.80
C LEU A 193 -1.80 34.06 3.18
N SER A 194 -2.43 33.44 2.18
CA SER A 194 -3.41 32.40 2.43
C SER A 194 -2.75 31.10 2.93
N MET A 195 -3.49 30.21 3.57
CA MET A 195 -2.99 28.87 3.94
C MET A 195 -2.49 28.12 2.71
N GLU A 196 -3.20 28.20 1.60
CA GLU A 196 -2.80 27.60 0.33
C GLU A 196 -1.43 28.13 -0.12
N ALA A 197 -1.22 29.44 -0.08
CA ALA A 197 0.05 30.07 -0.50
C ALA A 197 1.23 29.65 0.38
N VAL A 198 1.03 29.54 1.71
CA VAL A 198 2.03 29.05 2.66
C VAL A 198 2.41 27.60 2.35
N ILE A 199 1.41 26.73 2.17
CA ILE A 199 1.64 25.30 1.89
C ILE A 199 2.31 25.13 0.52
N ARG A 200 1.85 25.85 -0.49
CA ARG A 200 2.43 25.81 -1.84
C ARG A 200 3.90 26.24 -1.83
N ALA A 201 4.23 27.33 -1.19
CA ALA A 201 5.61 27.81 -1.10
C ALA A 201 6.54 26.80 -0.40
N ASN A 202 6.06 26.10 0.62
CA ASN A 202 6.82 25.04 1.28
C ASN A 202 7.01 23.82 0.35
N GLU A 203 6.00 23.44 -0.45
CA GLU A 203 6.11 22.34 -1.42
C GLU A 203 7.04 22.69 -2.59
N GLU A 204 7.09 23.97 -3.03
CA GLU A 204 7.96 24.44 -4.12
C GLU A 204 9.46 24.30 -3.81
N VAL A 205 9.85 24.18 -2.54
CA VAL A 205 11.22 23.84 -2.14
C VAL A 205 11.59 22.40 -2.52
N ILE A 206 10.60 21.50 -2.56
CA ILE A 206 10.79 20.05 -2.77
C ILE A 206 10.55 19.68 -4.23
N ARG A 207 9.59 20.36 -4.90
CA ARG A 207 9.09 20.04 -6.24
C ARG A 207 8.93 21.30 -7.07
N SER A 208 8.98 21.19 -8.40
CA SER A 208 8.62 22.32 -9.27
C SER A 208 7.12 22.62 -9.17
N ARG A 209 6.75 23.85 -9.47
CA ARG A 209 5.34 24.29 -9.48
C ARG A 209 4.48 23.46 -10.43
N GLU A 210 5.01 23.16 -11.60
CA GLU A 210 4.36 22.32 -12.61
C GLU A 210 4.03 20.93 -12.06
N VAL A 211 4.98 20.27 -11.39
CA VAL A 211 4.77 18.96 -10.75
C VAL A 211 3.72 19.03 -9.63
N ILE A 212 3.66 20.16 -8.90
CA ILE A 212 2.64 20.36 -7.87
C ILE A 212 1.26 20.48 -8.50
N ASP A 213 1.12 21.31 -9.52
CA ASP A 213 -0.16 21.54 -10.20
C ASP A 213 -0.68 20.27 -10.88
N ASP A 214 0.15 19.59 -11.66
CA ASP A 214 -0.20 18.31 -12.29
C ASP A 214 -0.61 17.23 -11.27
N SER A 215 0.07 17.18 -10.14
CA SER A 215 -0.24 16.19 -9.09
C SER A 215 -1.58 16.51 -8.40
N LEU A 216 -1.88 17.78 -8.16
CA LEU A 216 -3.17 18.20 -7.59
C LEU A 216 -4.32 17.94 -8.57
N ASP A 217 -4.15 18.27 -9.85
CA ASP A 217 -5.12 18.00 -10.89
C ASP A 217 -5.38 16.51 -11.07
N HIS A 218 -4.33 15.70 -10.98
CA HIS A 218 -4.48 14.24 -11.02
C HIS A 218 -5.25 13.70 -9.81
N ILE A 219 -4.95 14.16 -8.59
CA ILE A 219 -5.70 13.79 -7.38
C ILE A 219 -7.17 14.19 -7.53
N TRP A 220 -7.45 15.41 -7.98
CA TRP A 220 -8.81 15.91 -8.19
C TRP A 220 -9.58 15.10 -9.25
N SER A 221 -8.93 14.78 -10.36
CA SER A 221 -9.49 13.93 -11.41
C SER A 221 -9.93 12.56 -10.87
N VAL A 222 -9.10 11.92 -10.06
CA VAL A 222 -9.44 10.61 -9.45
C VAL A 222 -10.56 10.77 -8.41
N MET A 223 -10.55 11.82 -7.60
CA MET A 223 -11.63 12.12 -6.64
C MET A 223 -12.98 12.32 -7.36
N SER A 224 -12.99 13.08 -8.43
CA SER A 224 -14.20 13.33 -9.25
C SER A 224 -14.74 12.04 -9.84
N MET A 225 -13.87 11.20 -10.43
CA MET A 225 -14.27 9.88 -10.94
C MET A 225 -14.83 8.97 -9.84
N CYS A 226 -14.27 9.01 -8.63
CA CYS A 226 -14.79 8.23 -7.50
C CYS A 226 -16.20 8.71 -7.08
N ILE A 227 -16.42 10.02 -7.05
CA ILE A 227 -17.73 10.62 -6.74
C ILE A 227 -18.76 10.20 -7.78
N ASP A 228 -18.45 10.39 -9.06
CA ASP A 228 -19.35 10.05 -10.17
C ASP A 228 -19.69 8.55 -10.17
N ARG A 229 -18.70 7.69 -9.96
CA ARG A 229 -18.91 6.25 -9.85
C ARG A 229 -19.81 5.90 -8.66
N GLY A 230 -19.56 6.51 -7.50
CA GLY A 230 -20.36 6.29 -6.29
C GLY A 230 -21.81 6.72 -6.44
N LEU A 231 -22.06 7.85 -7.07
CA LEU A 231 -23.43 8.37 -7.34
C LEU A 231 -24.21 7.50 -8.34
N ASN A 232 -23.52 6.85 -9.27
CA ASN A 232 -24.13 6.01 -10.30
C ASN A 232 -24.10 4.50 -9.97
N ALA A 233 -23.44 4.09 -8.90
CA ALA A 233 -23.40 2.69 -8.47
C ALA A 233 -24.79 2.24 -8.03
N LYS A 234 -25.19 1.04 -8.49
CA LYS A 234 -26.38 0.39 -7.93
C LYS A 234 -26.00 -0.11 -6.53
N GLY A 235 -26.77 0.31 -5.52
CA GLY A 235 -26.59 -0.14 -4.15
C GLY A 235 -26.68 -1.68 -4.04
N CYS A 236 -26.05 -2.22 -2.99
CA CYS A 236 -26.15 -3.65 -2.63
C CYS A 236 -27.51 -3.95 -2.02
#